data_04d6df7536a8c7731b93ba17d5b56610
#
_entry.id   04d6df7536a8c7731b93ba17d5b56610
#
_cell.length_a   1.000
_cell.length_b   1.000
_cell.length_c   1.000
_cell.angle_alpha   90.00
_cell.angle_beta   90.00
_cell.angle_gamma   90.00
#
_symmetry.space_group_name_H-M   'P 1'
#
loop_
_entity.id
_entity.type
_entity.pdbx_description
1 polymer ?
#
loop_
_entity_poly.entity_id
_entity_poly.type
_entity_poly.pdbx_seq_one_letter_code
_entity_poly.pdbx_strand_id
1 'polypeptide(L)'
;MQITLIPGRELGRDLVDRWTELQRSNPLLISPFFAPEFTSVVAAARNDVEIALIQEGGEVVGFFPFQRESKTIGRAAGHPLSDYHGVVCASELVFDPLELLRAGKLVAWDFDHLLVSQRSFQPFHQFREFSPIIDLSEGFDRYLEERKSSGSGLRRPLQLMRKLEREVGPLRFEKHVKDIAVLHWIMDKKSEQYNQSLSRADLFAQEWIRNTVETIFQIQTPEFGGMLSVVNAGSERIAALLNIRSSNVWHGWFLGFEDRFASYSPGFLLWLKMAECASRLGIGYLDFGKGDQLYKKRLMNASIPLACGSVELPSWVSFRRGAERKLRALVKSSPLGEPLRRVMHRSRRMG
;
A
#
# COMPACT_ATOMS: atom_id res chain seq x y z
N MET A 1 8.85 14.26 -26.26
CA MET A 1 8.85 14.11 -24.80
C MET A 1 10.29 14.05 -24.31
N GLN A 2 10.70 14.83 -23.32
CA GLN A 2 12.02 14.81 -22.70
C GLN A 2 11.89 14.23 -21.29
N ILE A 3 12.88 13.45 -20.83
CA ILE A 3 12.87 12.89 -19.48
C ILE A 3 14.16 13.29 -18.77
N THR A 4 14.02 13.96 -17.63
CA THR A 4 15.14 14.41 -16.79
C THR A 4 15.07 13.71 -15.43
N LEU A 5 16.20 13.27 -14.90
CA LEU A 5 16.28 12.67 -13.58
C LEU A 5 16.68 13.70 -12.54
N ILE A 6 16.04 13.62 -11.38
CA ILE A 6 16.48 14.30 -10.17
C ILE A 6 16.56 13.32 -9.00
N PRO A 7 17.49 13.49 -8.05
CA PRO A 7 17.43 12.82 -6.76
C PRO A 7 16.13 13.16 -6.04
N GLY A 8 15.52 12.17 -5.38
CA GLY A 8 14.24 12.41 -4.68
C GLY A 8 14.31 13.51 -3.61
N ARG A 9 15.51 13.75 -3.04
CA ARG A 9 15.76 14.83 -2.07
C ARG A 9 15.79 16.24 -2.69
N GLU A 10 15.91 16.34 -4.00
CA GLU A 10 15.92 17.59 -4.74
C GLU A 10 14.54 17.99 -5.27
N LEU A 11 13.47 17.31 -4.80
CA LEU A 11 12.11 17.67 -5.13
C LEU A 11 11.76 19.02 -4.48
N GLY A 12 12.00 20.12 -5.23
CA GLY A 12 11.74 21.49 -4.79
C GLY A 12 10.24 21.84 -4.76
N ARG A 13 9.91 22.96 -4.14
CA ARG A 13 8.53 23.40 -3.90
C ARG A 13 7.72 23.51 -5.19
N ASP A 14 8.28 24.11 -6.24
CA ASP A 14 7.58 24.29 -7.53
C ASP A 14 7.22 22.91 -8.15
N LEU A 15 8.08 21.91 -8.02
CA LEU A 15 7.81 20.55 -8.48
C LEU A 15 6.78 19.84 -7.59
N VAL A 16 6.77 20.10 -6.28
CA VAL A 16 5.73 19.57 -5.36
C VAL A 16 4.37 20.17 -5.72
N ASP A 17 4.29 21.47 -5.97
CA ASP A 17 3.06 22.15 -6.36
C ASP A 17 2.53 21.59 -7.70
N ARG A 18 3.42 21.41 -8.70
CA ARG A 18 3.08 20.81 -9.99
C ARG A 18 2.64 19.36 -9.89
N TRP A 19 3.32 18.57 -9.05
CA TRP A 19 2.94 17.17 -8.77
C TRP A 19 1.53 17.10 -8.17
N THR A 20 1.27 17.93 -7.16
CA THR A 20 -0.03 18.00 -6.49
C THR A 20 -1.15 18.37 -7.46
N GLU A 21 -0.89 19.31 -8.38
CA GLU A 21 -1.83 19.70 -9.44
C GLU A 21 -2.14 18.50 -10.36
N LEU A 22 -1.13 17.81 -10.86
CA LEU A 22 -1.30 16.62 -11.72
C LEU A 22 -2.01 15.48 -10.98
N GLN A 23 -1.70 15.24 -9.72
CA GLN A 23 -2.40 14.24 -8.91
C GLN A 23 -3.89 14.59 -8.75
N ARG A 24 -4.21 15.85 -8.44
CA ARG A 24 -5.59 16.32 -8.27
C ARG A 24 -6.40 16.28 -9.57
N SER A 25 -5.76 16.52 -10.71
CA SER A 25 -6.42 16.47 -12.01
C SER A 25 -6.80 15.05 -12.45
N ASN A 26 -6.22 14.02 -11.84
CA ASN A 26 -6.46 12.63 -12.20
C ASN A 26 -7.13 11.86 -11.04
N PRO A 27 -8.46 11.62 -11.12
CA PRO A 27 -9.21 10.95 -10.05
C PRO A 27 -8.76 9.50 -9.77
N LEU A 28 -7.95 8.91 -10.64
CA LEU A 28 -7.39 7.58 -10.44
C LEU A 28 -6.13 7.60 -9.54
N LEU A 29 -5.57 8.79 -9.27
CA LEU A 29 -4.35 8.99 -8.46
C LEU A 29 -4.64 9.53 -7.05
N ILE A 30 -5.86 9.37 -6.54
CA ILE A 30 -6.27 9.91 -5.22
C ILE A 30 -5.68 9.15 -4.03
N SER A 31 -5.05 8.00 -4.26
CA SER A 31 -4.35 7.26 -3.21
C SER A 31 -3.21 8.09 -2.61
N PRO A 32 -3.03 8.07 -1.27
CA PRO A 32 -1.97 8.82 -0.61
C PRO A 32 -0.55 8.40 -1.03
N PHE A 33 -0.37 7.21 -1.61
CA PHE A 33 0.93 6.78 -2.13
C PHE A 33 1.37 7.52 -3.40
N PHE A 34 0.47 8.23 -4.06
CA PHE A 34 0.79 9.13 -5.17
C PHE A 34 1.06 10.57 -4.73
N ALA A 35 0.91 10.88 -3.45
CA ALA A 35 1.22 12.20 -2.93
C ALA A 35 2.73 12.48 -2.95
N PRO A 36 3.18 13.70 -3.30
CA PRO A 36 4.60 14.06 -3.29
C PRO A 36 5.21 13.93 -1.89
N GLU A 37 4.43 14.12 -0.83
CA GLU A 37 4.86 13.97 0.55
C GLU A 37 5.32 12.54 0.85
N PHE A 38 4.63 11.51 0.34
CA PHE A 38 5.06 10.12 0.50
C PHE A 38 6.46 9.91 -0.09
N THR A 39 6.65 10.31 -1.35
CA THR A 39 7.95 10.18 -2.02
C THR A 39 9.04 10.99 -1.31
N SER A 40 8.73 12.21 -0.86
CA SER A 40 9.67 13.09 -0.13
C SER A 40 10.13 12.46 1.18
N VAL A 41 9.21 11.89 1.97
CA VAL A 41 9.54 11.23 3.24
C VAL A 41 10.42 10.00 2.99
N VAL A 42 10.09 9.18 2.00
CA VAL A 42 10.93 8.03 1.63
C VAL A 42 12.31 8.48 1.18
N ALA A 43 12.40 9.52 0.34
CA ALA A 43 13.67 10.06 -0.15
C ALA A 43 14.52 10.69 0.99
N ALA A 44 13.89 11.23 2.03
CA ALA A 44 14.60 11.69 3.22
C ALA A 44 15.23 10.54 4.02
N ALA A 45 14.56 9.39 4.06
CA ALA A 45 15.03 8.21 4.77
C ALA A 45 16.00 7.33 3.95
N ARG A 46 16.09 7.53 2.61
CA ARG A 46 16.87 6.71 1.67
C ARG A 46 17.62 7.57 0.65
N ASN A 47 18.80 7.14 0.23
CA ASN A 47 19.64 7.86 -0.74
C ASN A 47 19.45 7.38 -2.21
N ASP A 48 18.68 6.34 -2.43
CA ASP A 48 18.51 5.63 -3.68
C ASP A 48 17.15 5.89 -4.35
N VAL A 49 16.42 6.91 -3.90
CA VAL A 49 15.17 7.37 -4.52
C VAL A 49 15.47 8.44 -5.56
N GLU A 50 14.97 8.22 -6.75
CA GLU A 50 15.05 9.13 -7.89
C GLU A 50 13.67 9.40 -8.48
N ILE A 51 13.53 10.52 -9.16
CA ILE A 51 12.28 10.91 -9.84
C ILE A 51 12.62 11.24 -11.28
N ALA A 52 12.00 10.55 -12.24
CA ALA A 52 12.03 10.94 -13.63
C ALA A 52 10.93 11.98 -13.89
N LEU A 53 11.32 13.17 -14.27
CA LEU A 53 10.44 14.25 -14.72
C LEU A 53 10.15 14.06 -16.20
N ILE A 54 8.88 13.88 -16.54
CA ILE A 54 8.42 13.78 -17.93
C ILE A 54 8.03 15.19 -18.37
N GLN A 55 8.62 15.68 -19.46
CA GLN A 55 8.46 17.06 -19.92
C GLN A 55 7.98 17.12 -21.37
N GLU A 56 7.06 18.06 -21.65
CA GLU A 56 6.62 18.43 -23.00
C GLU A 56 6.62 19.96 -23.13
N GLY A 57 7.23 20.48 -24.20
CA GLY A 57 7.32 21.94 -24.41
C GLY A 57 8.02 22.72 -23.30
N GLY A 58 8.85 22.05 -22.48
CA GLY A 58 9.51 22.64 -21.30
C GLY A 58 8.73 22.50 -19.99
N GLU A 59 7.47 22.10 -20.05
CA GLU A 59 6.60 21.93 -18.88
C GLU A 59 6.67 20.48 -18.35
N VAL A 60 6.62 20.31 -17.01
CA VAL A 60 6.53 19.00 -16.39
C VAL A 60 5.09 18.50 -16.49
N VAL A 61 4.90 17.38 -17.20
CA VAL A 61 3.60 16.73 -17.44
C VAL A 61 3.45 15.39 -16.71
N GLY A 62 4.53 14.92 -16.05
CA GLY A 62 4.45 13.70 -15.26
C GLY A 62 5.68 13.48 -14.38
N PHE A 63 5.48 12.66 -13.33
CA PHE A 63 6.49 12.26 -12.36
C PHE A 63 6.50 10.73 -12.24
N PHE A 64 7.66 10.12 -12.37
CA PHE A 64 7.87 8.70 -12.15
C PHE A 64 8.86 8.49 -11.01
N PRO A 65 8.39 8.35 -9.77
CA PRO A 65 9.24 8.08 -8.63
C PRO A 65 9.63 6.60 -8.58
N PHE A 66 10.91 6.32 -8.39
CA PHE A 66 11.42 4.98 -8.20
C PHE A 66 12.58 4.95 -7.21
N GLN A 67 12.86 3.78 -6.65
CA GLN A 67 14.04 3.52 -5.86
C GLN A 67 14.90 2.45 -6.51
N ARG A 68 16.21 2.50 -6.32
CA ARG A 68 17.13 1.48 -6.85
C ARG A 68 17.20 0.28 -5.89
N GLU A 69 16.88 -0.90 -6.39
CA GLU A 69 17.21 -2.16 -5.72
C GLU A 69 18.66 -2.56 -6.00
N SER A 70 19.18 -2.17 -7.19
CA SER A 70 20.56 -2.30 -7.59
C SER A 70 20.91 -1.17 -8.60
N LYS A 71 22.15 -1.16 -9.09
CA LYS A 71 22.58 -0.16 -10.10
C LYS A 71 21.67 -0.08 -11.33
N THR A 72 21.04 -1.21 -11.72
CA THR A 72 20.27 -1.33 -12.96
C THR A 72 18.85 -1.82 -12.78
N ILE A 73 18.41 -2.10 -11.55
CA ILE A 73 17.06 -2.56 -11.25
C ILE A 73 16.40 -1.55 -10.34
N GLY A 74 15.23 -1.08 -10.75
CA GLY A 74 14.39 -0.18 -9.99
C GLY A 74 13.13 -0.87 -9.44
N ARG A 75 12.58 -0.28 -8.39
CA ARG A 75 11.26 -0.57 -7.83
C ARG A 75 10.50 0.72 -7.63
N ALA A 76 9.22 0.63 -7.34
CA ALA A 76 8.46 1.82 -6.93
C ALA A 76 9.09 2.47 -5.69
N ALA A 77 9.08 3.79 -5.62
CA ALA A 77 9.55 4.50 -4.44
C ALA A 77 8.78 4.05 -3.19
N GLY A 78 9.51 3.81 -2.10
CA GLY A 78 8.95 3.31 -0.86
C GLY A 78 8.66 1.80 -0.83
N HIS A 79 9.02 1.01 -1.87
CA HIS A 79 8.87 -0.45 -1.77
C HIS A 79 9.70 -1.00 -0.60
N PRO A 80 9.16 -1.87 0.26
CA PRO A 80 7.86 -2.57 0.19
C PRO A 80 6.69 -1.89 0.94
N LEU A 81 6.79 -0.61 1.29
CA LEU A 81 5.76 0.14 2.02
C LEU A 81 4.66 0.70 1.11
N SER A 82 4.97 0.94 -0.17
CA SER A 82 4.03 1.52 -1.13
C SER A 82 3.05 0.48 -1.65
N ASP A 83 1.75 0.74 -1.49
CA ASP A 83 0.66 -0.10 -1.98
C ASP A 83 0.02 0.44 -3.28
N TYR A 84 0.61 1.49 -3.89
CA TYR A 84 0.23 1.98 -5.22
C TYR A 84 1.45 2.46 -5.99
N HIS A 85 1.57 2.00 -7.24
CA HIS A 85 2.69 2.29 -8.12
C HIS A 85 2.22 2.91 -9.43
N GLY A 86 3.07 3.73 -10.04
CA GLY A 86 2.83 4.28 -11.38
C GLY A 86 3.45 5.64 -11.57
N VAL A 87 3.04 6.29 -12.66
CA VAL A 87 3.40 7.66 -13.02
C VAL A 87 2.31 8.60 -12.52
N VAL A 88 2.68 9.70 -11.90
CA VAL A 88 1.74 10.78 -11.57
C VAL A 88 1.67 11.72 -12.76
N CYS A 89 0.55 11.69 -13.47
CA CYS A 89 0.32 12.47 -14.69
C CYS A 89 -1.18 12.62 -14.96
N ALA A 90 -1.54 13.46 -15.91
CA ALA A 90 -2.91 13.49 -16.43
C ALA A 90 -3.30 12.13 -17.03
N SER A 91 -4.61 11.81 -17.01
CA SER A 91 -5.12 10.49 -17.45
C SER A 91 -4.86 10.18 -18.92
N GLU A 92 -4.78 11.22 -19.75
CA GLU A 92 -4.60 11.13 -21.20
C GLU A 92 -3.14 11.04 -21.65
N LEU A 93 -2.18 11.25 -20.73
CA LEU A 93 -0.76 11.24 -21.07
C LEU A 93 -0.33 9.85 -21.55
N VAL A 94 0.17 9.79 -22.77
CA VAL A 94 0.75 8.58 -23.36
C VAL A 94 2.28 8.69 -23.32
N PHE A 95 2.95 7.69 -22.76
CA PHE A 95 4.40 7.62 -22.68
C PHE A 95 4.90 6.20 -22.92
N ASP A 96 6.16 6.06 -23.32
CA ASP A 96 6.82 4.76 -23.43
C ASP A 96 7.53 4.42 -22.10
N PRO A 97 7.12 3.38 -21.38
CA PRO A 97 7.81 2.95 -20.15
C PRO A 97 9.28 2.56 -20.38
N LEU A 98 9.66 2.17 -21.59
CA LEU A 98 11.06 1.86 -21.91
C LEU A 98 11.92 3.13 -21.95
N GLU A 99 11.36 4.28 -22.33
CA GLU A 99 12.06 5.58 -22.25
C GLU A 99 12.34 5.98 -20.80
N LEU A 100 11.40 5.70 -19.88
CA LEU A 100 11.63 5.91 -18.45
C LEU A 100 12.82 5.10 -17.93
N LEU A 101 12.93 3.84 -18.38
CA LEU A 101 14.07 3.00 -18.02
C LEU A 101 15.38 3.52 -18.61
N ARG A 102 15.38 3.92 -19.89
CA ARG A 102 16.58 4.47 -20.56
C ARG A 102 17.08 5.73 -19.85
N ALA A 103 16.17 6.67 -19.57
CA ALA A 103 16.48 7.88 -18.82
C ALA A 103 17.01 7.56 -17.42
N GLY A 104 16.38 6.61 -16.72
CA GLY A 104 16.78 6.10 -15.40
C GLY A 104 18.05 5.27 -15.40
N LYS A 105 18.64 4.95 -16.57
CA LYS A 105 19.73 3.97 -16.69
C LYS A 105 19.39 2.64 -15.99
N LEU A 106 18.11 2.27 -16.05
CA LEU A 106 17.59 1.01 -15.54
C LEU A 106 17.50 0.00 -16.66
N VAL A 107 17.72 -1.26 -16.34
CA VAL A 107 17.48 -2.41 -17.21
C VAL A 107 16.10 -2.99 -16.93
N ALA A 108 15.64 -2.89 -15.70
CA ALA A 108 14.32 -3.35 -15.30
C ALA A 108 13.72 -2.46 -14.21
N TRP A 109 12.40 -2.35 -14.22
CA TRP A 109 11.60 -1.79 -13.13
C TRP A 109 10.48 -2.76 -12.78
N ASP A 110 10.49 -3.27 -11.54
CA ASP A 110 9.51 -4.23 -11.05
C ASP A 110 8.39 -3.52 -10.28
N PHE A 111 7.17 -3.98 -10.49
CA PHE A 111 5.97 -3.48 -9.81
C PHE A 111 5.05 -4.62 -9.38
N ASP A 112 4.34 -4.41 -8.28
CA ASP A 112 3.37 -5.38 -7.74
C ASP A 112 2.05 -4.72 -7.26
N HIS A 113 1.95 -3.38 -7.37
CA HIS A 113 0.76 -2.59 -7.07
C HIS A 113 0.52 -1.49 -8.12
N LEU A 114 0.84 -1.76 -9.38
CA LEU A 114 0.62 -0.80 -10.47
C LEU A 114 -0.87 -0.68 -10.77
N LEU A 115 -1.37 0.56 -10.91
CA LEU A 115 -2.74 0.79 -11.38
C LEU A 115 -2.94 0.27 -12.80
N VAL A 116 -3.92 -0.64 -13.00
CA VAL A 116 -4.26 -1.19 -14.32
C VAL A 116 -4.73 -0.10 -15.29
N SER A 117 -5.26 1.01 -14.79
CA SER A 117 -5.67 2.18 -15.57
C SER A 117 -4.53 2.87 -16.31
N GLN A 118 -3.28 2.70 -15.91
CA GLN A 118 -2.10 3.23 -16.59
C GLN A 118 -1.74 2.36 -17.80
N ARG A 119 -2.44 2.62 -18.93
CA ARG A 119 -2.41 1.78 -20.14
C ARG A 119 -1.03 1.61 -20.77
N SER A 120 -0.13 2.60 -20.64
CA SER A 120 1.24 2.53 -21.13
C SER A 120 2.02 1.32 -20.58
N PHE A 121 1.69 0.86 -19.38
CA PHE A 121 2.31 -0.31 -18.77
C PHE A 121 1.64 -1.63 -19.11
N GLN A 122 0.49 -1.64 -19.80
CA GLN A 122 -0.30 -2.86 -20.07
C GLN A 122 0.50 -4.01 -20.69
N PRO A 123 1.42 -3.78 -21.66
CA PRO A 123 2.24 -4.84 -22.25
C PRO A 123 3.17 -5.56 -21.25
N PHE A 124 3.43 -4.96 -20.10
CA PHE A 124 4.35 -5.45 -19.08
C PHE A 124 3.65 -6.11 -17.90
N HIS A 125 2.33 -6.21 -17.91
CA HIS A 125 1.55 -6.90 -16.89
C HIS A 125 1.76 -8.41 -16.98
N GLN A 126 2.12 -9.06 -15.88
CA GLN A 126 2.26 -10.51 -15.76
C GLN A 126 1.08 -11.13 -15.02
N PHE A 127 0.60 -10.46 -13.96
CA PHE A 127 -0.56 -10.88 -13.17
C PHE A 127 -1.46 -9.70 -12.90
N ARG A 128 -2.77 -9.98 -12.77
CA ARG A 128 -3.74 -9.01 -12.28
C ARG A 128 -4.14 -9.36 -10.87
N GLU A 129 -4.23 -8.35 -10.05
CA GLU A 129 -4.62 -8.38 -8.65
C GLU A 129 -5.62 -7.26 -8.39
N PHE A 130 -6.04 -7.08 -7.17
CA PHE A 130 -6.87 -5.94 -6.79
C PHE A 130 -6.64 -5.55 -5.33
N SER A 131 -6.91 -4.29 -5.02
CA SER A 131 -7.08 -3.80 -3.66
C SER A 131 -8.56 -3.78 -3.32
N PRO A 132 -9.04 -4.56 -2.34
CA PRO A 132 -10.42 -4.47 -1.88
C PRO A 132 -10.64 -3.15 -1.15
N ILE A 133 -11.80 -2.52 -1.37
CA ILE A 133 -12.17 -1.26 -0.73
C ILE A 133 -13.57 -1.33 -0.12
N ILE A 134 -13.83 -0.45 0.87
CA ILE A 134 -15.17 -0.06 1.27
C ILE A 134 -15.47 1.25 0.57
N ASP A 135 -16.29 1.22 -0.45
CA ASP A 135 -16.84 2.40 -1.11
C ASP A 135 -17.96 2.98 -0.25
N LEU A 136 -17.81 4.25 0.10
CA LEU A 136 -18.74 4.99 0.95
C LEU A 136 -19.43 6.14 0.20
N SER A 137 -19.34 6.17 -1.14
CA SER A 137 -19.91 7.24 -1.97
C SER A 137 -21.41 7.44 -1.77
N GLU A 138 -22.13 6.35 -1.46
CA GLU A 138 -23.56 6.37 -1.13
C GLU A 138 -23.85 6.39 0.39
N GLY A 139 -22.83 6.54 1.22
CA GLY A 139 -22.91 6.58 2.67
C GLY A 139 -22.86 5.22 3.36
N PHE A 140 -22.67 5.26 4.69
CA PHE A 140 -22.48 4.07 5.50
C PHE A 140 -23.72 3.17 5.61
N ASP A 141 -24.92 3.75 5.70
CA ASP A 141 -26.16 2.98 5.85
C ASP A 141 -26.41 2.16 4.59
N ARG A 142 -26.24 2.75 3.41
CA ARG A 142 -26.37 2.05 2.13
C ARG A 142 -25.33 0.94 1.98
N TYR A 143 -24.07 1.23 2.31
CA TYR A 143 -23.01 0.21 2.38
C TYR A 143 -23.40 -0.97 3.28
N LEU A 144 -23.91 -0.68 4.49
CA LEU A 144 -24.25 -1.72 5.45
C LEU A 144 -25.45 -2.59 4.98
N GLU A 145 -26.44 -1.98 4.34
CA GLU A 145 -27.57 -2.69 3.72
C GLU A 145 -27.08 -3.62 2.61
N GLU A 146 -26.25 -3.12 1.71
CA GLU A 146 -25.64 -3.91 0.65
C GLU A 146 -24.86 -5.11 1.21
N ARG A 147 -24.04 -4.90 2.22
CA ARG A 147 -23.28 -6.00 2.84
C ARG A 147 -24.17 -7.04 3.53
N LYS A 148 -25.27 -6.62 4.15
CA LYS A 148 -26.25 -7.55 4.74
C LYS A 148 -26.98 -8.37 3.68
N SER A 149 -27.42 -7.75 2.59
CA SER A 149 -28.17 -8.40 1.52
C SER A 149 -27.30 -9.34 0.67
N SER A 150 -26.00 -9.04 0.49
CA SER A 150 -25.07 -9.85 -0.31
C SER A 150 -24.66 -11.19 0.34
N GLY A 151 -25.16 -11.53 1.52
CA GLY A 151 -24.74 -12.73 2.23
C GLY A 151 -23.29 -12.71 2.72
N SER A 152 -22.67 -11.52 2.85
CA SER A 152 -21.27 -11.33 3.21
C SER A 152 -20.84 -11.89 4.58
N GLY A 153 -21.80 -12.41 5.36
CA GLY A 153 -21.54 -13.01 6.66
C GLY A 153 -21.30 -12.01 7.80
N LEU A 154 -21.86 -10.79 7.70
CA LEU A 154 -21.73 -9.75 8.74
C LEU A 154 -22.41 -10.12 10.06
N ARG A 155 -23.43 -10.98 10.04
CA ARG A 155 -24.23 -11.32 11.23
C ARG A 155 -23.36 -11.78 12.40
N ARG A 156 -22.45 -12.72 12.17
CA ARG A 156 -21.57 -13.25 13.20
C ARG A 156 -20.62 -12.22 13.79
N PRO A 157 -19.86 -11.45 12.99
CA PRO A 157 -19.01 -10.38 13.52
C PRO A 157 -19.77 -9.33 14.33
N LEU A 158 -20.98 -8.93 13.92
CA LEU A 158 -21.80 -8.00 14.67
C LEU A 158 -22.28 -8.60 16.01
N GLN A 159 -22.55 -9.91 16.07
CA GLN A 159 -22.85 -10.61 17.34
C GLN A 159 -21.62 -10.66 18.25
N LEU A 160 -20.44 -10.91 17.70
CA LEU A 160 -19.17 -10.90 18.45
C LEU A 160 -18.85 -9.52 19.03
N MET A 161 -19.15 -8.46 18.29
CA MET A 161 -19.03 -7.08 18.78
C MET A 161 -19.89 -6.82 20.02
N ARG A 162 -21.17 -7.21 19.97
CA ARG A 162 -22.09 -7.09 21.13
C ARG A 162 -21.65 -7.98 22.29
N LYS A 163 -21.08 -9.14 22.01
CA LYS A 163 -20.52 -10.02 23.02
C LYS A 163 -19.33 -9.37 23.72
N LEU A 164 -18.42 -8.77 22.96
CA LEU A 164 -17.26 -8.03 23.48
C LEU A 164 -17.70 -6.89 24.42
N GLU A 165 -18.71 -6.10 24.02
CA GLU A 165 -19.24 -5.02 24.87
C GLU A 165 -19.77 -5.52 26.20
N ARG A 166 -20.46 -6.68 26.24
CA ARG A 166 -21.01 -7.25 27.48
C ARG A 166 -19.92 -7.84 28.39
N GLU A 167 -18.88 -8.45 27.81
CA GLU A 167 -17.89 -9.23 28.56
C GLU A 167 -16.67 -8.39 28.98
N VAL A 168 -16.34 -7.35 28.22
CA VAL A 168 -15.16 -6.52 28.47
C VAL A 168 -15.52 -5.08 28.84
N GLY A 169 -16.54 -4.50 28.18
CA GLY A 169 -17.00 -3.15 28.44
C GLY A 169 -17.39 -2.38 27.19
N PRO A 170 -17.91 -1.14 27.35
CA PRO A 170 -18.41 -0.35 26.24
C PRO A 170 -17.31 -0.06 25.21
N LEU A 171 -17.68 -0.17 23.92
CA LEU A 171 -16.78 0.10 22.81
C LEU A 171 -16.59 1.61 22.61
N ARG A 172 -15.34 2.02 22.52
CA ARG A 172 -14.94 3.38 22.17
C ARG A 172 -14.05 3.33 20.94
N PHE A 173 -14.37 4.14 19.94
CA PHE A 173 -13.56 4.31 18.75
C PHE A 173 -12.95 5.71 18.73
N GLU A 174 -11.65 5.78 18.54
CA GLU A 174 -10.88 7.01 18.35
C GLU A 174 -10.31 7.02 16.94
N LYS A 175 -10.70 8.02 16.14
CA LYS A 175 -10.26 8.15 14.76
C LYS A 175 -8.75 8.31 14.64
N HIS A 176 -8.16 9.11 15.54
CA HIS A 176 -6.73 9.39 15.54
C HIS A 176 -6.22 9.62 16.95
N VAL A 177 -5.36 8.74 17.39
CA VAL A 177 -4.62 8.84 18.64
C VAL A 177 -3.22 9.35 18.34
N LYS A 178 -2.77 10.42 19.05
CA LYS A 178 -1.46 11.04 18.85
C LYS A 178 -0.33 10.37 19.65
N ASP A 179 -0.65 9.36 20.45
CA ASP A 179 0.31 8.66 21.28
C ASP A 179 1.22 7.77 20.43
N ILE A 180 2.48 8.14 20.32
CA ILE A 180 3.52 7.39 19.60
C ILE A 180 3.74 5.98 20.18
N ALA A 181 3.49 5.76 21.47
CA ALA A 181 3.61 4.44 22.06
C ALA A 181 2.62 3.43 21.49
N VAL A 182 1.44 3.90 21.05
CA VAL A 182 0.47 3.04 20.33
C VAL A 182 0.97 2.65 18.93
N LEU A 183 1.66 3.56 18.25
CA LEU A 183 2.31 3.26 16.97
C LEU A 183 3.42 2.23 17.15
N HIS A 184 4.30 2.41 18.12
CA HIS A 184 5.36 1.45 18.41
C HIS A 184 4.79 0.07 18.77
N TRP A 185 3.72 0.02 19.57
CA TRP A 185 3.01 -1.23 19.86
C TRP A 185 2.53 -1.94 18.57
N ILE A 186 1.99 -1.21 17.57
CA ILE A 186 1.61 -1.81 16.26
C ILE A 186 2.85 -2.38 15.57
N MET A 187 3.97 -1.64 15.54
CA MET A 187 5.21 -2.09 14.91
C MET A 187 5.71 -3.39 15.55
N ASP A 188 5.70 -3.46 16.89
CA ASP A 188 6.12 -4.64 17.64
C ASP A 188 5.22 -5.85 17.34
N LYS A 189 3.87 -5.66 17.35
CA LYS A 189 2.92 -6.70 16.95
C LYS A 189 3.14 -7.18 15.52
N LYS A 190 3.51 -6.29 14.60
CA LYS A 190 3.86 -6.66 13.23
C LYS A 190 5.18 -7.42 13.14
N SER A 191 6.20 -6.99 13.86
CA SER A 191 7.48 -7.70 13.94
C SER A 191 7.28 -9.12 14.49
N GLU A 192 6.48 -9.29 15.55
CA GLU A 192 6.10 -10.60 16.06
C GLU A 192 5.45 -11.49 14.97
N GLN A 193 4.47 -10.94 14.22
CA GLN A 193 3.80 -11.65 13.13
C GLN A 193 4.75 -12.02 11.99
N TYR A 194 5.67 -11.12 11.59
CA TYR A 194 6.66 -11.39 10.55
C TYR A 194 7.64 -12.49 10.99
N ASN A 195 8.11 -12.46 12.22
CA ASN A 195 9.03 -13.44 12.78
C ASN A 195 8.42 -14.83 12.90
N GLN A 196 7.11 -14.94 13.12
CA GLN A 196 6.37 -16.20 13.08
C GLN A 196 6.16 -16.73 11.65
N SER A 197 6.30 -15.87 10.63
CA SER A 197 6.13 -16.24 9.23
C SER A 197 7.46 -16.66 8.61
N LEU A 198 7.55 -17.89 8.08
CA LEU A 198 8.72 -18.37 7.35
C LEU A 198 8.92 -17.66 5.99
N SER A 199 7.94 -16.92 5.51
CA SER A 199 7.91 -16.39 4.14
C SER A 199 8.11 -14.87 4.04
N ARG A 200 8.12 -14.14 5.16
CA ARG A 200 8.24 -12.68 5.16
C ARG A 200 9.38 -12.24 6.06
N ALA A 201 10.20 -11.31 5.56
CA ALA A 201 11.15 -10.58 6.38
C ALA A 201 10.42 -9.58 7.27
N ASP A 202 10.95 -9.34 8.47
CA ASP A 202 10.45 -8.28 9.34
C ASP A 202 10.76 -6.91 8.72
N LEU A 203 9.71 -6.19 8.30
CA LEU A 203 9.85 -4.87 7.71
C LEU A 203 10.41 -3.86 8.74
N PHE A 204 9.95 -3.94 9.97
CA PHE A 204 10.35 -3.00 11.01
C PHE A 204 11.74 -3.28 11.61
N ALA A 205 12.42 -4.34 11.20
CA ALA A 205 13.85 -4.51 11.44
C ALA A 205 14.71 -3.51 10.66
N GLN A 206 14.15 -2.87 9.61
CA GLN A 206 14.83 -1.88 8.79
C GLN A 206 14.58 -0.46 9.33
N GLU A 207 15.62 0.24 9.73
CA GLU A 207 15.54 1.57 10.34
C GLU A 207 14.83 2.60 9.43
N TRP A 208 15.15 2.62 8.13
CA TRP A 208 14.51 3.54 7.20
C TRP A 208 12.98 3.36 7.12
N ILE A 209 12.47 2.14 7.31
CA ILE A 209 11.04 1.85 7.35
C ILE A 209 10.41 2.44 8.60
N ARG A 210 11.02 2.23 9.78
CA ARG A 210 10.56 2.85 11.04
C ARG A 210 10.52 4.36 10.90
N ASN A 211 11.63 4.97 10.48
CA ASN A 211 11.72 6.41 10.28
C ASN A 211 10.68 6.96 9.31
N THR A 212 10.44 6.27 8.19
CA THR A 212 9.40 6.66 7.22
C THR A 212 8.01 6.62 7.85
N VAL A 213 7.68 5.54 8.55
CA VAL A 213 6.35 5.36 9.17
C VAL A 213 6.12 6.36 10.30
N GLU A 214 7.11 6.61 11.16
CA GLU A 214 7.04 7.60 12.22
C GLU A 214 6.93 9.02 11.66
N THR A 215 7.68 9.36 10.62
CA THR A 215 7.59 10.67 9.96
C THR A 215 6.21 10.89 9.36
N ILE A 216 5.67 9.90 8.64
CA ILE A 216 4.32 10.00 8.07
C ILE A 216 3.25 10.14 9.16
N PHE A 217 3.41 9.44 10.29
CA PHE A 217 2.50 9.57 11.44
C PHE A 217 2.45 11.01 11.99
N GLN A 218 3.57 11.74 11.96
CA GLN A 218 3.63 13.13 12.41
C GLN A 218 3.02 14.13 11.42
N ILE A 219 2.92 13.78 10.13
CA ILE A 219 2.35 14.68 9.11
C ILE A 219 0.82 14.72 9.25
N GLN A 220 0.27 15.93 9.38
CA GLN A 220 -1.16 16.18 9.58
C GLN A 220 -1.65 17.32 8.69
N THR A 221 -1.47 17.21 7.35
CA THR A 221 -2.08 18.15 6.41
C THR A 221 -3.47 17.68 5.98
N PRO A 222 -4.34 18.52 5.42
CA PRO A 222 -5.64 18.09 4.87
C PRO A 222 -5.49 17.02 3.79
N GLU A 223 -4.46 17.13 2.95
CA GLU A 223 -4.25 16.30 1.77
C GLU A 223 -3.47 15.02 2.04
N PHE A 224 -2.64 14.99 3.11
CA PHE A 224 -1.77 13.85 3.40
C PHE A 224 -1.46 13.72 4.88
N GLY A 225 -1.31 12.49 5.36
CA GLY A 225 -0.80 12.24 6.72
C GLY A 225 -1.05 10.82 7.21
N GLY A 226 -0.41 10.51 8.34
CA GLY A 226 -0.68 9.29 9.10
C GLY A 226 -1.90 9.48 10.01
N MET A 227 -2.70 8.42 10.19
CA MET A 227 -3.86 8.44 11.07
C MET A 227 -3.91 7.12 11.85
N LEU A 228 -3.78 7.20 13.16
CA LEU A 228 -3.76 6.05 14.06
C LEU A 228 -5.12 5.85 14.71
N SER A 229 -5.93 4.97 14.14
CA SER A 229 -7.27 4.63 14.62
C SER A 229 -7.19 3.53 15.68
N VAL A 230 -7.95 3.69 16.77
CA VAL A 230 -7.96 2.75 17.90
C VAL A 230 -9.38 2.39 18.27
N VAL A 231 -9.59 1.13 18.63
CA VAL A 231 -10.82 0.68 19.30
C VAL A 231 -10.48 0.09 20.65
N ASN A 232 -11.19 0.56 21.67
CA ASN A 232 -11.10 0.09 23.05
C ASN A 232 -12.43 -0.54 23.47
N ALA A 233 -12.40 -1.49 24.44
CA ALA A 233 -13.58 -1.98 25.16
C ALA A 233 -13.32 -1.78 26.66
N GLY A 234 -14.12 -0.96 27.33
CA GLY A 234 -13.81 -0.48 28.68
C GLY A 234 -12.47 0.25 28.70
N SER A 235 -11.54 -0.22 29.53
CA SER A 235 -10.15 0.28 29.62
C SER A 235 -9.16 -0.43 28.71
N GLU A 236 -9.60 -1.49 28.02
CA GLU A 236 -8.71 -2.37 27.26
C GLU A 236 -8.61 -1.95 25.79
N ARG A 237 -7.37 -1.80 25.27
CA ARG A 237 -7.13 -1.64 23.86
C ARG A 237 -7.39 -2.97 23.13
N ILE A 238 -8.30 -2.97 22.16
CA ILE A 238 -8.68 -4.17 21.41
C ILE A 238 -7.87 -4.28 20.13
N ALA A 239 -7.82 -3.19 19.36
CA ALA A 239 -7.08 -3.11 18.10
C ALA A 239 -6.70 -1.66 17.79
N ALA A 240 -5.63 -1.51 17.01
CA ALA A 240 -5.23 -0.23 16.43
C ALA A 240 -4.79 -0.44 14.98
N LEU A 241 -5.02 0.56 14.15
CA LEU A 241 -4.65 0.57 12.73
C LEU A 241 -3.98 1.91 12.39
N LEU A 242 -2.73 1.83 11.98
CA LEU A 242 -2.11 2.96 11.31
C LEU A 242 -2.63 3.00 9.87
N ASN A 243 -3.21 4.12 9.51
CA ASN A 243 -3.62 4.45 8.15
C ASN A 243 -2.69 5.51 7.57
N ILE A 244 -2.49 5.48 6.27
CA ILE A 244 -2.02 6.62 5.49
C ILE A 244 -3.22 7.21 4.77
N ARG A 245 -3.39 8.53 4.78
CA ARG A 245 -4.61 9.15 4.25
C ARG A 245 -4.34 10.27 3.27
N SER A 246 -5.26 10.43 2.33
CA SER A 246 -5.46 11.65 1.55
C SER A 246 -6.73 12.37 2.01
N SER A 247 -7.15 13.42 1.29
CA SER A 247 -8.41 14.13 1.57
C SER A 247 -9.66 13.26 1.39
N ASN A 248 -9.60 12.20 0.57
CA ASN A 248 -10.74 11.37 0.19
C ASN A 248 -10.57 9.87 0.46
N VAL A 249 -9.37 9.43 0.85
CA VAL A 249 -9.03 8.01 1.04
C VAL A 249 -8.35 7.79 2.38
N TRP A 250 -8.80 6.79 3.12
CA TRP A 250 -8.06 6.22 4.24
C TRP A 250 -7.57 4.83 3.86
N HIS A 251 -6.27 4.70 3.67
CA HIS A 251 -5.62 3.43 3.35
C HIS A 251 -5.08 2.79 4.62
N GLY A 252 -5.59 1.63 4.97
CA GLY A 252 -5.12 0.89 6.14
C GLY A 252 -3.79 0.22 5.89
N TRP A 253 -2.80 0.62 6.65
CA TRP A 253 -1.41 0.26 6.42
C TRP A 253 -0.93 -0.86 7.36
N PHE A 254 -0.99 -0.62 8.66
CA PHE A 254 -0.55 -1.60 9.66
C PHE A 254 -1.58 -1.80 10.75
N LEU A 255 -2.18 -2.98 10.78
CA LEU A 255 -3.16 -3.40 11.79
C LEU A 255 -2.49 -4.24 12.88
N GLY A 256 -2.63 -3.83 14.14
CA GLY A 256 -2.32 -4.61 15.33
C GLY A 256 -3.56 -4.88 16.18
N PHE A 257 -3.62 -6.00 16.85
CA PHE A 257 -4.66 -6.32 17.85
C PHE A 257 -4.09 -7.19 18.97
N GLU A 258 -4.75 -7.19 20.12
CA GLU A 258 -4.39 -8.04 21.23
C GLU A 258 -4.90 -9.47 21.00
N ASP A 259 -4.00 -10.46 21.08
CA ASP A 259 -4.29 -11.86 20.76
C ASP A 259 -5.42 -12.46 21.62
N ARG A 260 -5.52 -12.05 22.89
CA ARG A 260 -6.60 -12.47 23.79
C ARG A 260 -8.01 -12.09 23.29
N PHE A 261 -8.10 -11.11 22.39
CA PHE A 261 -9.37 -10.68 21.78
C PHE A 261 -9.59 -11.23 20.37
N ALA A 262 -8.70 -12.09 19.84
CA ALA A 262 -8.78 -12.61 18.49
C ALA A 262 -10.13 -13.28 18.17
N SER A 263 -10.75 -13.95 19.16
CA SER A 263 -12.06 -14.60 19.02
C SER A 263 -13.22 -13.63 18.74
N TYR A 264 -13.06 -12.35 19.03
CA TYR A 264 -14.05 -11.28 18.78
C TYR A 264 -13.89 -10.59 17.42
N SER A 265 -12.92 -11.02 16.60
CA SER A 265 -12.64 -10.42 15.27
C SER A 265 -12.30 -8.92 15.34
N PRO A 266 -11.28 -8.52 16.13
CA PRO A 266 -10.98 -7.11 16.44
C PRO A 266 -10.68 -6.26 15.21
N GLY A 267 -9.99 -6.80 14.21
CA GLY A 267 -9.72 -6.09 12.96
C GLY A 267 -11.00 -5.77 12.17
N PHE A 268 -11.96 -6.72 12.14
CA PHE A 268 -13.26 -6.47 11.52
C PHE A 268 -14.02 -5.33 12.21
N LEU A 269 -14.05 -5.36 13.56
CA LEU A 269 -14.69 -4.33 14.36
C LEU A 269 -14.09 -2.95 14.09
N LEU A 270 -12.77 -2.85 14.08
CA LEU A 270 -12.08 -1.58 13.84
C LEU A 270 -12.41 -1.02 12.45
N TRP A 271 -12.36 -1.83 11.40
CA TRP A 271 -12.71 -1.42 10.04
C TRP A 271 -14.16 -0.94 9.92
N LEU A 272 -15.10 -1.62 10.58
CA LEU A 272 -16.50 -1.21 10.56
C LEU A 272 -16.72 0.14 11.25
N LYS A 273 -16.05 0.37 12.39
CA LYS A 273 -16.09 1.66 13.09
C LYS A 273 -15.41 2.78 12.30
N MET A 274 -14.34 2.44 11.59
CA MET A 274 -13.69 3.39 10.66
C MET A 274 -14.63 3.77 9.51
N ALA A 275 -15.32 2.81 8.90
CA ALA A 275 -16.26 3.08 7.80
C ALA A 275 -17.43 3.99 8.25
N GLU A 276 -17.99 3.74 9.44
CA GLU A 276 -19.00 4.60 10.03
C GLU A 276 -18.48 6.03 10.25
N CYS A 277 -17.27 6.18 10.78
CA CYS A 277 -16.65 7.49 11.02
C CYS A 277 -16.27 8.19 9.69
N ALA A 278 -15.68 7.47 8.75
CA ALA A 278 -15.25 7.99 7.45
C ALA A 278 -16.41 8.54 6.64
N SER A 279 -17.52 7.81 6.59
CA SER A 279 -18.74 8.27 5.92
C SER A 279 -19.27 9.58 6.48
N ARG A 280 -19.28 9.74 7.82
CA ARG A 280 -19.71 11.00 8.47
C ARG A 280 -18.79 12.19 8.14
N LEU A 281 -17.54 11.92 7.75
CA LEU A 281 -16.54 12.91 7.39
C LEU A 281 -16.45 13.15 5.88
N GLY A 282 -17.30 12.51 5.07
CA GLY A 282 -17.31 12.66 3.62
C GLY A 282 -16.13 11.97 2.92
N ILE A 283 -15.48 10.99 3.56
CA ILE A 283 -14.41 10.19 2.94
C ILE A 283 -15.03 9.23 1.93
N GLY A 284 -14.51 9.23 0.70
CA GLY A 284 -15.07 8.46 -0.41
C GLY A 284 -14.92 6.96 -0.24
N TYR A 285 -13.75 6.47 0.22
CA TYR A 285 -13.57 5.06 0.48
C TYR A 285 -12.44 4.74 1.49
N LEU A 286 -12.54 3.55 2.07
CA LEU A 286 -11.47 2.92 2.84
C LEU A 286 -10.80 1.85 1.99
N ASP A 287 -9.47 1.86 1.94
CA ASP A 287 -8.67 0.89 1.21
C ASP A 287 -8.00 -0.09 2.18
N PHE A 288 -8.16 -1.38 1.94
CA PHE A 288 -7.56 -2.42 2.79
C PHE A 288 -6.12 -2.77 2.39
N GLY A 289 -5.63 -2.26 1.26
CA GLY A 289 -4.45 -2.80 0.61
C GLY A 289 -4.67 -4.20 0.02
N LYS A 290 -3.75 -4.63 -0.82
CA LYS A 290 -3.81 -5.95 -1.47
C LYS A 290 -3.85 -7.09 -0.45
N GLY A 291 -4.59 -8.16 -0.77
CA GLY A 291 -4.66 -9.37 0.05
C GLY A 291 -6.04 -10.03 0.03
N ASP A 292 -6.05 -11.31 0.39
CA ASP A 292 -7.22 -12.19 0.29
C ASP A 292 -7.83 -12.59 1.64
N GLN A 293 -7.46 -11.88 2.71
CA GLN A 293 -7.95 -12.17 4.06
C GLN A 293 -9.48 -12.14 4.12
N LEU A 294 -10.06 -13.09 4.86
CA LEU A 294 -11.50 -13.30 4.93
C LEU A 294 -12.29 -12.04 5.34
N TYR A 295 -11.75 -11.24 6.26
CA TYR A 295 -12.41 -10.02 6.70
C TYR A 295 -12.51 -8.96 5.59
N LYS A 296 -11.48 -8.86 4.71
CA LYS A 296 -11.50 -7.97 3.54
C LYS A 296 -12.62 -8.37 2.59
N LYS A 297 -12.72 -9.68 2.25
CA LYS A 297 -13.78 -10.23 1.39
C LYS A 297 -15.19 -9.98 1.94
N ARG A 298 -15.33 -9.98 3.27
CA ARG A 298 -16.63 -9.73 3.92
C ARG A 298 -17.02 -8.25 3.94
N LEU A 299 -16.03 -7.37 4.08
CA LEU A 299 -16.27 -5.94 4.22
C LEU A 299 -16.24 -5.19 2.87
N MET A 300 -15.48 -5.65 1.88
CA MET A 300 -15.40 -4.98 0.58
C MET A 300 -16.76 -4.96 -0.14
N ASN A 301 -17.07 -3.87 -0.78
CA ASN A 301 -18.16 -3.75 -1.77
C ASN A 301 -17.65 -3.30 -3.15
N ALA A 302 -16.39 -2.87 -3.24
CA ALA A 302 -15.72 -2.55 -4.49
C ALA A 302 -14.24 -2.93 -4.45
N SER A 303 -13.53 -2.74 -5.56
CA SER A 303 -12.10 -3.02 -5.65
C SER A 303 -11.39 -2.15 -6.68
N ILE A 304 -10.10 -1.88 -6.45
CA ILE A 304 -9.25 -1.15 -7.39
C ILE A 304 -8.36 -2.17 -8.10
N PRO A 305 -8.44 -2.28 -9.46
CA PRO A 305 -7.62 -3.21 -10.22
C PRO A 305 -6.14 -2.83 -10.18
N LEU A 306 -5.29 -3.81 -9.85
CA LEU A 306 -3.84 -3.69 -9.79
C LEU A 306 -3.17 -4.70 -10.71
N ALA A 307 -1.94 -4.41 -11.10
CA ALA A 307 -1.09 -5.30 -11.87
C ALA A 307 0.25 -5.53 -11.18
N CYS A 308 0.77 -6.74 -11.32
CA CYS A 308 2.14 -7.10 -11.01
C CYS A 308 2.88 -7.37 -12.31
N GLY A 309 4.13 -6.97 -12.40
CA GLY A 309 4.91 -7.19 -13.61
C GLY A 309 6.30 -6.54 -13.57
N SER A 310 6.89 -6.41 -14.74
CA SER A 310 8.21 -5.82 -14.91
C SER A 310 8.32 -5.17 -16.28
N VAL A 311 8.75 -3.91 -16.32
CA VAL A 311 9.26 -3.29 -17.55
C VAL A 311 10.71 -3.69 -17.68
N GLU A 312 11.13 -4.24 -18.81
CA GLU A 312 12.51 -4.71 -19.01
C GLU A 312 13.05 -4.30 -20.39
N LEU A 313 14.24 -3.70 -20.39
CA LEU A 313 15.01 -3.51 -21.63
C LEU A 313 15.69 -4.83 -22.04
N PRO A 314 15.85 -5.11 -23.36
CA PRO A 314 16.60 -6.27 -23.82
C PRO A 314 18.06 -6.21 -23.31
N SER A 315 18.48 -7.21 -22.53
CA SER A 315 19.81 -7.28 -21.93
C SER A 315 20.11 -8.69 -21.41
N TRP A 316 21.38 -8.98 -21.12
CA TRP A 316 21.78 -10.20 -20.41
C TRP A 316 21.07 -10.36 -19.05
N VAL A 317 20.89 -9.26 -18.32
CA VAL A 317 20.20 -9.24 -17.03
C VAL A 317 18.74 -9.68 -17.20
N SER A 318 18.03 -9.10 -18.18
CA SER A 318 16.63 -9.44 -18.47
C SER A 318 16.48 -10.89 -18.95
N PHE A 319 17.41 -11.37 -19.79
CA PHE A 319 17.42 -12.77 -20.21
C PHE A 319 17.55 -13.71 -19.03
N ARG A 320 18.54 -13.50 -18.14
CA ARG A 320 18.73 -14.31 -16.93
C ARG A 320 17.50 -14.28 -16.02
N ARG A 321 16.93 -13.09 -15.78
CA ARG A 321 15.69 -12.93 -14.98
C ARG A 321 14.52 -13.69 -15.60
N GLY A 322 14.37 -13.67 -16.92
CA GLY A 322 13.37 -14.44 -17.66
C GLY A 322 13.55 -15.94 -17.48
N ALA A 323 14.78 -16.45 -17.58
CA ALA A 323 15.10 -17.84 -17.35
C ALA A 323 14.80 -18.27 -15.89
N GLU A 324 15.18 -17.45 -14.90
CA GLU A 324 14.88 -17.71 -13.48
C GLU A 324 13.37 -17.72 -13.21
N ARG A 325 12.58 -16.82 -13.81
CA ARG A 325 11.11 -16.82 -13.69
C ARG A 325 10.50 -18.10 -14.25
N LYS A 326 10.95 -18.54 -15.44
CA LYS A 326 10.49 -19.79 -16.06
C LYS A 326 10.82 -21.00 -15.18
N LEU A 327 12.04 -21.06 -14.64
CA LEU A 327 12.47 -22.14 -13.75
C LEU A 327 11.62 -22.18 -12.46
N ARG A 328 11.38 -21.01 -11.84
CA ARG A 328 10.52 -20.93 -10.64
C ARG A 328 9.07 -21.36 -10.93
N ALA A 329 8.55 -21.02 -12.12
CA ALA A 329 7.21 -21.45 -12.53
C ALA A 329 7.14 -22.97 -12.69
N LEU A 330 8.15 -23.59 -13.32
CA LEU A 330 8.27 -25.04 -13.46
C LEU A 330 8.38 -25.76 -12.10
N VAL A 331 9.17 -25.22 -11.16
CA VAL A 331 9.28 -25.76 -9.79
C VAL A 331 7.95 -25.64 -9.04
N LYS A 332 7.21 -24.55 -9.22
CA LYS A 332 5.88 -24.38 -8.60
C LYS A 332 4.83 -25.36 -9.14
N SER A 333 4.88 -25.70 -10.41
CA SER A 333 3.96 -26.66 -11.05
C SER A 333 4.36 -28.13 -10.88
N SER A 334 5.56 -28.39 -10.36
CA SER A 334 6.06 -29.76 -10.12
C SER A 334 5.48 -30.34 -8.83
N PRO A 335 5.13 -31.65 -8.79
CA PRO A 335 4.74 -32.34 -7.55
C PRO A 335 5.82 -32.35 -6.47
N LEU A 336 7.08 -32.08 -6.81
CA LEU A 336 8.22 -31.91 -5.90
C LEU A 336 8.37 -30.50 -5.32
N GLY A 337 7.44 -29.60 -5.61
CA GLY A 337 7.53 -28.17 -5.24
C GLY A 337 7.50 -27.88 -3.74
N GLU A 338 6.85 -28.72 -2.92
CA GLU A 338 6.78 -28.51 -1.46
C GLU A 338 8.11 -28.72 -0.71
N PRO A 339 8.84 -29.82 -0.91
CA PRO A 339 10.13 -30.03 -0.23
C PRO A 339 11.21 -29.04 -0.71
N LEU A 340 11.24 -28.67 -1.98
CA LEU A 340 12.18 -27.68 -2.54
C LEU A 340 11.95 -26.26 -2.01
N ARG A 341 10.71 -25.86 -1.71
CA ARG A 341 10.41 -24.58 -1.04
C ARG A 341 11.10 -24.46 0.32
N ARG A 342 11.14 -25.52 1.12
CA ARG A 342 11.81 -25.53 2.43
C ARG A 342 13.33 -25.35 2.31
N VAL A 343 13.93 -25.89 1.28
CA VAL A 343 15.38 -25.77 1.04
C VAL A 343 15.75 -24.38 0.52
N MET A 344 15.00 -23.82 -0.42
CA MET A 344 15.27 -22.49 -0.98
C MET A 344 15.07 -21.33 0.02
N HIS A 345 14.19 -21.50 1.04
CA HIS A 345 14.04 -20.54 2.12
C HIS A 345 15.19 -20.58 3.14
N ARG A 346 15.85 -21.74 3.31
CA ARG A 346 17.02 -21.89 4.18
C ARG A 346 18.27 -21.19 3.63
N SER A 347 18.50 -21.25 2.32
CA SER A 347 19.67 -20.61 1.69
C SER A 347 19.63 -19.07 1.66
N ARG A 348 18.43 -18.45 1.77
CA ARG A 348 18.29 -16.98 1.87
C ARG A 348 18.55 -16.39 3.27
N ARG A 349 18.69 -17.24 4.29
CA ARG A 349 19.03 -16.82 5.67
C ARG A 349 20.54 -16.86 5.97
N MET A 350 21.35 -17.32 5.04
CA MET A 350 22.80 -17.50 5.21
C MET A 350 23.66 -16.68 4.24
N GLY A 351 23.07 -15.71 3.54
CA GLY A 351 23.79 -14.80 2.63
C GLY A 351 23.46 -13.31 2.93
#